data_e2f4e9cd66c38735cec162aa0717e83c
#
_entry.id   e2f4e9cd66c38735cec162aa0717e83c
#
_cell.length_a   1.000
_cell.length_b   1.000
_cell.length_c   1.000
_cell.angle_alpha   90.00
_cell.angle_beta   90.00
_cell.angle_gamma   90.00
#
_symmetry.space_group_name_H-M   'P 1'
#
loop_
_entity.id
_entity.type
_entity.pdbx_description
1 polymer ?
#
loop_
_entity_poly.entity_id
_entity_poly.type
_entity_poly.pdbx_seq_one_letter_code
_entity_poly.pdbx_strand_id
1 'polypeptide(L)' 'MITRLSENSVKVCCGNNGCPVVEKIDDDHYQVTDDDGNKIIVKKEELKLMGDAVTTIDGDDQLICG' A
#
# COMPACT_ATOMS: atom_id res chain seq x y z
N MET A 1 -6.06 -2.20 -8.42
CA MET A 1 -7.21 -2.90 -7.85
C MET A 1 -6.94 -3.28 -6.40
N ILE A 2 -7.92 -3.13 -5.55
CA ILE A 2 -7.79 -3.45 -4.14
C ILE A 2 -8.73 -4.60 -3.82
N THR A 3 -8.19 -5.65 -3.23
CA THR A 3 -8.96 -6.81 -2.83
C THR A 3 -8.91 -6.95 -1.32
N ARG A 4 -10.06 -6.97 -0.69
CA ARG A 4 -10.11 -7.13 0.76
C ARG A 4 -9.86 -8.58 1.12
N LEU A 5 -8.90 -8.80 2.01
CA LEU A 5 -8.57 -10.13 2.50
C LEU A 5 -9.26 -10.41 3.84
N SER A 6 -9.41 -9.39 4.66
CA SER A 6 -10.07 -9.50 5.96
C SER A 6 -10.53 -8.12 6.37
N GLU A 7 -11.05 -8.01 7.59
CA GLU A 7 -11.49 -6.72 8.10
C GLU A 7 -10.35 -5.72 8.16
N ASN A 8 -9.14 -6.19 8.36
CA ASN A 8 -8.00 -5.33 8.60
C ASN A 8 -6.92 -5.43 7.53
N SER A 9 -7.15 -6.16 6.46
CA SER A 9 -6.11 -6.31 5.45
C SER A 9 -6.68 -6.30 4.05
N VAL A 10 -5.93 -5.68 3.16
CA VAL A 10 -6.27 -5.62 1.74
C VAL A 10 -5.04 -5.92 0.92
N LYS A 11 -5.26 -6.45 -0.27
CA LYS A 11 -4.20 -6.69 -1.23
C LYS A 11 -4.33 -5.67 -2.34
N VAL A 12 -3.21 -5.04 -2.68
CA VAL A 12 -3.18 -4.03 -3.73
C VAL A 12 -2.52 -4.64 -4.95
N CYS A 13 -3.31 -4.91 -5.97
CA CYS A 13 -2.81 -5.54 -7.19
C CYS A 13 -2.94 -4.61 -8.38
N CYS A 14 -1.90 -4.57 -9.17
CA CYS A 14 -1.87 -3.76 -10.38
C CYS A 14 -1.94 -4.60 -11.65
N GLY A 15 -2.39 -5.82 -11.52
CA GLY A 15 -2.53 -6.70 -12.66
C GLY A 15 -1.29 -7.50 -13.00
N ASN A 16 -0.19 -7.25 -12.33
CA ASN A 16 1.05 -8.00 -12.49
C ASN A 16 1.30 -8.86 -11.28
N ASN A 17 2.38 -9.59 -11.30
CA ASN A 17 2.83 -10.28 -10.11
C ASN A 17 3.20 -9.26 -9.05
N GLY A 18 3.23 -9.68 -7.81
CA GLY A 18 3.65 -8.80 -6.76
C GLY A 18 2.54 -7.90 -6.29
N CYS A 19 1.66 -8.46 -5.52
CA CYS A 19 0.56 -7.71 -4.95
C CYS A 19 0.84 -7.47 -3.49
N PRO A 20 1.34 -6.30 -3.12
CA PRO A 20 1.60 -6.02 -1.73
C PRO A 20 0.32 -6.03 -0.90
N VAL A 21 0.47 -6.37 0.36
CA VAL A 21 -0.63 -6.46 1.29
C VAL A 21 -0.48 -5.35 2.32
N VAL A 22 -1.56 -4.63 2.57
CA VAL A 22 -1.60 -3.62 3.61
C VAL A 22 -2.49 -4.13 4.71
N GLU A 23 -1.95 -4.17 5.92
CA GLU A 23 -2.67 -4.69 7.06
C GLU A 23 -2.68 -3.67 8.20
N LYS A 24 -3.85 -3.47 8.77
CA LYS A 24 -3.97 -2.59 9.92
C LYS A 24 -3.56 -3.36 11.18
N ILE A 25 -2.56 -2.85 11.89
CA ILE A 25 -2.07 -3.46 13.11
C ILE A 25 -2.82 -2.89 14.31
N ASP A 26 -2.94 -1.58 14.36
CA ASP A 26 -3.72 -0.89 15.38
C ASP A 26 -4.26 0.40 14.79
N ASP A 27 -4.82 1.26 15.61
CA ASP A 27 -5.49 2.47 15.13
C ASP A 27 -4.55 3.42 14.38
N ASP A 28 -3.27 3.37 14.68
CA ASP A 28 -2.31 4.30 14.10
C ASP A 28 -1.25 3.65 13.25
N HIS A 29 -1.19 2.32 13.21
CA HIS A 29 -0.09 1.62 12.54
C HIS A 29 -0.61 0.64 11.52
N TYR A 30 0.09 0.61 10.38
CA TYR A 30 -0.20 -0.33 9.31
C TYR A 30 1.08 -1.05 8.93
N GLN A 31 0.95 -2.29 8.51
CA GLN A 31 2.05 -3.07 8.01
C GLN A 31 1.88 -3.29 6.52
N VAL A 32 2.92 -3.00 5.78
CA VAL A 32 2.93 -3.25 4.33
C VAL A 32 3.89 -4.39 4.07
N THR A 33 3.38 -5.43 3.43
CA THR A 33 4.17 -6.60 3.07
C THR A 33 4.29 -6.63 1.56
N ASP A 34 5.52 -6.69 1.07
CA ASP A 34 5.72 -6.74 -0.37
C ASP A 34 5.66 -8.17 -0.87
N ASP A 35 5.88 -8.33 -2.16
CA ASP A 35 5.78 -9.61 -2.82
C ASP A 35 6.87 -10.60 -2.37
N ASP A 36 7.99 -10.08 -1.92
CA ASP A 36 9.11 -10.90 -1.48
C ASP A 36 9.02 -11.26 0.01
N GLY A 37 7.99 -10.79 0.67
CA GLY A 37 7.82 -11.06 2.09
C GLY A 37 8.45 -10.02 2.99
N ASN A 38 9.00 -8.95 2.43
CA ASN A 38 9.53 -7.87 3.24
C ASN A 38 8.40 -7.06 3.84
N LYS A 39 8.57 -6.65 5.07
CA LYS A 39 7.52 -5.96 5.80
C LYS A 39 8.04 -4.65 6.37
N ILE A 40 7.20 -3.63 6.32
CA ILE A 40 7.49 -2.38 7.00
C ILE A 40 6.26 -1.98 7.78
N ILE A 41 6.49 -1.25 8.86
CA ILE A 41 5.40 -0.74 9.69
C ILE A 41 5.46 0.77 9.62
N VAL A 42 4.35 1.38 9.25
CA VAL A 42 4.27 2.83 9.10
C VAL A 42 3.04 3.32 9.85
N LYS A 43 3.06 4.59 10.19
CA LYS A 43 1.89 5.21 10.79
C LYS A 43 0.83 5.44 9.72
N LYS A 44 -0.42 5.46 10.16
CA LYS A 44 -1.55 5.68 9.28
C LYS A 44 -1.37 6.94 8.42
N GLU A 45 -0.92 8.02 9.04
CA GLU A 45 -0.73 9.28 8.33
C GLU A 45 0.39 9.18 7.32
N GLU A 46 1.45 8.45 7.66
CA GLU A 46 2.56 8.25 6.74
C GLU A 46 2.14 7.42 5.55
N LEU A 47 1.33 6.41 5.79
CA LEU A 47 0.84 5.57 4.71
C LEU A 47 0.00 6.37 3.72
N LYS A 48 -0.82 7.27 4.23
CA LYS A 48 -1.61 8.13 3.36
C LYS A 48 -0.72 9.04 2.51
N LEU A 49 0.36 9.53 3.10
CA LEU A 49 1.28 10.41 2.40
C LEU A 49 2.10 9.68 1.34
N MET A 50 2.22 8.39 1.44
CA MET A 50 2.97 7.63 0.44
C MET A 50 2.34 7.73 -0.94
N GLY A 51 1.03 7.80 -1.02
CA GLY A 51 0.35 8.05 -2.28
C GLY A 51 0.70 9.41 -2.86
N ASP A 52 0.75 10.41 -2.00
CA ASP A 52 1.14 11.75 -2.42
C ASP A 52 2.61 11.80 -2.83
N ALA A 53 3.44 11.00 -2.17
CA ALA A 53 4.85 10.94 -2.51
C ALA A 53 5.05 10.45 -3.94
N VAL A 54 4.30 9.46 -4.36
CA VAL A 54 4.40 8.97 -5.73
C VAL A 54 4.05 10.07 -6.72
N THR A 55 2.97 10.77 -6.48
CA THR A 55 2.54 11.86 -7.34
C THR A 55 3.59 12.97 -7.36
N THR A 56 4.18 13.27 -6.22
CA THR A 56 5.20 14.31 -6.12
C THR A 56 6.44 13.96 -6.90
N ILE A 57 6.88 12.71 -6.80
CA ILE A 57 8.09 12.25 -7.50
C ILE A 57 7.87 12.28 -9.01
N ASP A 58 6.75 11.79 -9.44
CA ASP A 58 6.46 11.67 -10.87
C ASP A 58 6.06 13.01 -11.50
N GLY A 59 5.68 13.97 -10.66
CA GLY A 59 5.18 15.24 -11.17
C GLY A 59 3.90 15.07 -11.96
N ASP A 60 3.14 14.03 -11.67
CA ASP A 60 1.98 13.66 -12.42
C ASP A 60 0.96 13.09 -11.47
N ASP A 61 -0.29 13.27 -11.77
CA ASP A 61 -1.37 12.74 -10.97
C ASP A 61 -1.83 11.36 -11.44
N GLN A 62 -1.11 10.77 -12.33
CA GLN A 62 -1.41 9.46 -12.85
C GLN A 62 -0.86 8.39 -11.94
N LEU A 63 -1.72 7.66 -11.30
CA LEU A 63 -1.33 6.56 -10.42
C LEU A 63 -1.80 5.26 -11.04
N ILE A 64 -1.25 4.96 -12.17
CA ILE A 64 -1.68 3.80 -12.93
C ILE A 64 -0.84 2.61 -12.57
N CYS A 65 -1.50 1.52 -12.25
CA CYS A 65 -0.85 0.25 -12.00
C CYS A 65 -0.46 -0.38 -13.32
N GLY A 66 0.80 -0.57 -13.48
CA GLY A 66 1.28 -1.26 -14.66
C GLY A 66 1.54 -0.40 -15.86
#